data_32ba0044e32b78be864a2651bf4cbd0a
#
_entry.id   32ba0044e32b78be864a2651bf4cbd0a
#
_cell.length_a   1.000
_cell.length_b   1.000
_cell.length_c   1.000
_cell.angle_alpha   90.00
_cell.angle_beta   90.00
_cell.angle_gamma   90.00
#
_symmetry.space_group_name_H-M   'P 1'
#
loop_
_entity.id
_entity.type
_entity.pdbx_description
1 polymer ?
#
loop_
_entity_poly.entity_id
_entity_poly.type
_entity_poly.pdbx_seq_one_letter_code
_entity_poly.pdbx_strand_id
1 'polypeptide(L)'
;MKESTQRKKEEARQRKRRHILDAAEHIILQEGLSDFSMDAVSKKAEIAKGTLYLYFKSKEDIIAQLTNKARESLLELFIQEAGKQPDVLDQIRAILWGNFHFNKKKPIYNDLVAFYEANRELENTEALKVTGQKIHNFVLSILQEARRQKVIKPELDLATFSLTMWGMSVGIMQLTQTKAELIEGFTGKKEEEFYHSYVEIVVNGIKA
;
A
#
# COMPACT_ATOMS: atom_id res chain seq x y z
N MET A 1 -24.61 3.59 -32.33
CA MET A 1 -23.32 3.49 -33.07
C MET A 1 -22.21 4.37 -32.51
N LYS A 2 -22.45 5.67 -32.20
CA LYS A 2 -21.42 6.57 -31.60
C LYS A 2 -20.92 6.13 -30.21
N GLU A 3 -21.81 5.69 -29.31
CA GLU A 3 -21.47 5.22 -27.95
C GLU A 3 -20.57 3.99 -27.93
N SER A 4 -20.82 3.03 -28.83
CA SER A 4 -19.99 1.81 -28.91
C SER A 4 -18.57 2.11 -29.41
N THR A 5 -18.43 3.12 -30.27
CA THR A 5 -17.11 3.56 -30.78
C THR A 5 -16.34 4.31 -29.68
N GLN A 6 -17.03 5.14 -28.90
CA GLN A 6 -16.44 5.87 -27.78
C GLN A 6 -15.95 4.93 -26.66
N ARG A 7 -16.78 3.93 -26.32
CA ARG A 7 -16.40 2.88 -25.36
C ARG A 7 -15.17 2.08 -25.81
N LYS A 8 -15.10 1.68 -27.07
CA LYS A 8 -13.93 0.96 -27.62
C LYS A 8 -12.66 1.81 -27.57
N LYS A 9 -12.76 3.12 -27.85
CA LYS A 9 -11.61 4.05 -27.74
C LYS A 9 -11.12 4.17 -26.29
N GLU A 10 -12.03 4.30 -25.33
CA GLU A 10 -11.68 4.39 -23.92
C GLU A 10 -11.06 3.07 -23.41
N GLU A 11 -11.62 1.93 -23.77
CA GLU A 11 -11.06 0.62 -23.45
C GLU A 11 -9.63 0.44 -24.03
N ALA A 12 -9.40 0.90 -25.27
CA ALA A 12 -8.08 0.87 -25.89
C ALA A 12 -7.10 1.79 -25.16
N ARG A 13 -7.56 3.00 -24.75
CA ARG A 13 -6.76 3.94 -23.96
C ARG A 13 -6.38 3.34 -22.61
N GLN A 14 -7.31 2.71 -21.91
CA GLN A 14 -7.06 2.08 -20.61
C GLN A 14 -6.14 0.87 -20.73
N ARG A 15 -6.24 0.06 -21.80
CA ARG A 15 -5.28 -1.01 -22.07
C ARG A 15 -3.85 -0.48 -22.28
N LYS A 16 -3.71 0.60 -23.06
CA LYS A 16 -2.39 1.21 -23.29
C LYS A 16 -1.82 1.81 -22.00
N ARG A 17 -2.66 2.46 -21.19
CA ARG A 17 -2.25 2.99 -19.88
C ARG A 17 -1.76 1.90 -18.95
N ARG A 18 -2.47 0.77 -18.84
CA ARG A 18 -2.03 -0.40 -18.06
C ARG A 18 -0.71 -0.95 -18.56
N HIS A 19 -0.55 -1.13 -19.86
CA HIS A 19 0.70 -1.61 -20.45
C HIS A 19 1.91 -0.73 -20.07
N ILE A 20 1.74 0.59 -20.06
CA ILE A 20 2.78 1.52 -19.63
C ILE A 20 3.09 1.37 -18.13
N LEU A 21 2.05 1.25 -17.28
CA LEU A 21 2.24 1.05 -15.84
C LEU A 21 2.92 -0.29 -15.53
N ASP A 22 2.59 -1.35 -16.26
CA ASP A 22 3.21 -2.67 -16.08
C ASP A 22 4.70 -2.64 -16.49
N ALA A 23 5.04 -1.91 -17.55
CA ALA A 23 6.43 -1.67 -17.95
C ALA A 23 7.20 -0.87 -16.90
N ALA A 24 6.56 0.17 -16.34
CA ALA A 24 7.12 0.99 -15.27
C ALA A 24 7.35 0.18 -13.98
N GLU A 25 6.35 -0.59 -13.56
CA GLU A 25 6.45 -1.48 -12.38
C GLU A 25 7.60 -2.49 -12.56
N HIS A 26 7.75 -3.05 -13.76
CA HIS A 26 8.84 -3.98 -14.07
C HIS A 26 10.23 -3.33 -13.92
N ILE A 27 10.41 -2.11 -14.46
CA ILE A 27 11.69 -1.38 -14.35
C ILE A 27 12.02 -1.13 -12.88
N ILE A 28 11.06 -0.61 -12.10
CA ILE A 28 11.30 -0.28 -10.70
C ILE A 28 11.64 -1.55 -9.89
N LEU A 29 11.00 -2.69 -10.21
CA LEU A 29 11.30 -3.98 -9.56
C LEU A 29 12.70 -4.50 -9.88
N GLN A 30 13.23 -4.25 -11.07
CA GLN A 30 14.53 -4.78 -11.51
C GLN A 30 15.69 -3.81 -11.22
N GLU A 31 15.47 -2.52 -11.39
CA GLU A 31 16.50 -1.49 -11.43
C GLU A 31 16.39 -0.48 -10.25
N GLY A 32 15.25 -0.53 -9.53
CA GLY A 32 14.96 0.42 -8.45
C GLY A 32 14.42 1.77 -8.93
N LEU A 33 14.02 2.61 -7.96
CA LEU A 33 13.47 3.94 -8.23
C LEU A 33 14.53 4.95 -8.69
N SER A 34 15.82 4.74 -8.37
CA SER A 34 16.93 5.63 -8.76
C SER A 34 17.11 5.68 -10.27
N ASP A 35 17.00 4.53 -10.94
CA ASP A 35 17.22 4.40 -12.39
C ASP A 35 15.92 4.55 -13.20
N PHE A 36 14.79 4.71 -12.51
CA PHE A 36 13.50 4.91 -13.14
C PHE A 36 13.40 6.24 -13.86
N SER A 37 13.15 6.20 -15.18
CA SER A 37 13.01 7.37 -16.03
C SER A 37 11.95 7.18 -17.12
N MET A 38 11.41 8.30 -17.64
CA MET A 38 10.45 8.28 -18.75
C MET A 38 11.04 7.62 -20.01
N ASP A 39 12.34 7.75 -20.23
CA ASP A 39 13.03 7.13 -21.37
C ASP A 39 13.10 5.60 -21.22
N ALA A 40 13.43 5.11 -20.05
CA ALA A 40 13.43 3.69 -19.75
C ALA A 40 12.02 3.10 -19.93
N VAL A 41 10.98 3.79 -19.43
CA VAL A 41 9.58 3.36 -19.58
C VAL A 41 9.16 3.32 -21.05
N SER A 42 9.47 4.35 -21.85
CA SER A 42 9.10 4.39 -23.27
C SER A 42 9.75 3.25 -24.06
N LYS A 43 11.02 2.97 -23.76
CA LYS A 43 11.79 1.86 -24.36
C LYS A 43 11.20 0.50 -23.94
N LYS A 44 10.93 0.30 -22.66
CA LYS A 44 10.38 -0.97 -22.13
C LYS A 44 8.96 -1.25 -22.61
N ALA A 45 8.12 -0.20 -22.72
CA ALA A 45 6.75 -0.30 -23.23
C ALA A 45 6.68 -0.31 -24.78
N GLU A 46 7.81 -0.24 -25.47
CA GLU A 46 7.90 -0.21 -26.94
C GLU A 46 6.99 0.86 -27.56
N ILE A 47 7.03 2.08 -27.02
CA ILE A 47 6.26 3.23 -27.51
C ILE A 47 7.15 4.44 -27.70
N ALA A 48 6.75 5.32 -28.63
CA ALA A 48 7.43 6.61 -28.79
C ALA A 48 7.28 7.47 -27.53
N LYS A 49 8.34 8.22 -27.16
CA LYS A 49 8.35 9.13 -26.00
C LYS A 49 7.17 10.12 -26.01
N GLY A 50 6.84 10.69 -27.17
CA GLY A 50 5.67 11.55 -27.33
C GLY A 50 4.34 10.85 -27.00
N THR A 51 4.24 9.55 -27.33
CA THR A 51 3.06 8.75 -26.97
C THR A 51 2.98 8.57 -25.46
N LEU A 52 4.11 8.32 -24.76
CA LEU A 52 4.14 8.20 -23.31
C LEU A 52 3.59 9.47 -22.62
N TYR A 53 4.04 10.64 -23.05
CA TYR A 53 3.60 11.92 -22.50
C TYR A 53 2.11 12.26 -22.73
N LEU A 54 1.44 11.58 -23.69
CA LEU A 54 -0.02 11.68 -23.81
C LEU A 54 -0.79 10.94 -22.69
N TYR A 55 -0.14 10.00 -22.01
CA TYR A 55 -0.73 9.21 -20.92
C TYR A 55 -0.28 9.63 -19.53
N PHE A 56 0.97 10.05 -19.39
CA PHE A 56 1.60 10.41 -18.12
C PHE A 56 2.47 11.65 -18.29
N LYS A 57 2.23 12.65 -17.46
CA LYS A 57 2.92 13.94 -17.55
C LYS A 57 4.38 13.88 -17.13
N SER A 58 4.70 13.04 -16.16
CA SER A 58 6.03 12.90 -15.57
C SER A 58 6.24 11.52 -14.97
N LYS A 59 7.46 11.23 -14.51
CA LYS A 59 7.76 10.01 -13.76
C LYS A 59 7.00 9.95 -12.43
N GLU A 60 6.82 11.09 -11.80
CA GLU A 60 6.08 11.25 -10.55
C GLU A 60 4.59 10.88 -10.73
N ASP A 61 3.99 11.25 -11.87
CA ASP A 61 2.62 10.84 -12.23
C ASP A 61 2.51 9.31 -12.33
N ILE A 62 3.49 8.65 -12.95
CA ILE A 62 3.53 7.18 -13.01
C ILE A 62 3.68 6.58 -11.61
N ILE A 63 4.61 7.09 -10.80
CA ILE A 63 4.84 6.63 -9.42
C ILE A 63 3.58 6.80 -8.58
N ALA A 64 2.92 7.97 -8.64
CA ALA A 64 1.67 8.22 -7.92
C ALA A 64 0.58 7.20 -8.28
N GLN A 65 0.48 6.83 -9.55
CA GLN A 65 -0.52 5.85 -10.00
C GLN A 65 -0.17 4.42 -9.63
N LEU A 66 1.12 4.04 -9.66
CA LEU A 66 1.57 2.75 -9.14
C LEU A 66 1.32 2.64 -7.64
N THR A 67 1.61 3.70 -6.89
CA THR A 67 1.33 3.76 -5.45
C THR A 67 -0.17 3.63 -5.17
N ASN A 68 -1.02 4.31 -5.96
CA ASN A 68 -2.47 4.19 -5.81
C ASN A 68 -2.98 2.78 -6.12
N LYS A 69 -2.52 2.16 -7.21
CA LYS A 69 -2.84 0.77 -7.58
C LYS A 69 -2.44 -0.20 -6.46
N ALA A 70 -1.28 0.02 -5.85
CA ALA A 70 -0.81 -0.80 -4.73
C ALA A 70 -1.68 -0.61 -3.47
N ARG A 71 -2.06 0.64 -3.13
CA ARG A 71 -2.97 0.93 -2.01
C ARG A 71 -4.37 0.34 -2.21
N GLU A 72 -4.91 0.37 -3.43
CA GLU A 72 -6.17 -0.29 -3.76
C GLU A 72 -6.09 -1.81 -3.53
N SER A 73 -5.01 -2.45 -4.01
CA SER A 73 -4.78 -3.88 -3.79
C SER A 73 -4.59 -4.22 -2.30
N LEU A 74 -3.96 -3.34 -1.53
CA LEU A 74 -3.81 -3.50 -0.08
C LEU A 74 -5.17 -3.44 0.63
N LEU A 75 -6.02 -2.48 0.26
CA LEU A 75 -7.38 -2.37 0.81
C LEU A 75 -8.21 -3.62 0.51
N GLU A 76 -8.17 -4.11 -0.73
CA GLU A 76 -8.85 -5.35 -1.12
C GLU A 76 -8.38 -6.53 -0.26
N LEU A 77 -7.06 -6.65 -0.03
CA LEU A 77 -6.50 -7.68 0.84
C LEU A 77 -6.99 -7.53 2.28
N PHE A 78 -7.01 -6.31 2.84
CA PHE A 78 -7.52 -6.07 4.20
C PHE A 78 -8.98 -6.49 4.34
N ILE A 79 -9.82 -6.11 3.38
CA ILE A 79 -11.25 -6.49 3.38
C ILE A 79 -11.38 -8.02 3.33
N GLN A 80 -10.61 -8.68 2.46
CA GLN A 80 -10.65 -10.13 2.29
C GLN A 80 -10.18 -10.86 3.55
N GLU A 81 -9.03 -10.47 4.12
CA GLU A 81 -8.45 -11.18 5.26
C GLU A 81 -9.24 -10.92 6.56
N ALA A 82 -9.67 -9.68 6.80
CA ALA A 82 -10.52 -9.38 7.95
C ALA A 82 -11.90 -10.09 7.84
N GLY A 83 -12.49 -10.14 6.62
CA GLY A 83 -13.77 -10.80 6.41
C GLY A 83 -13.78 -12.31 6.66
N LYS A 84 -12.62 -12.96 6.71
CA LYS A 84 -12.47 -14.38 7.08
C LYS A 84 -12.53 -14.62 8.60
N GLN A 85 -12.38 -13.56 9.39
CA GLN A 85 -12.27 -13.68 10.84
C GLN A 85 -13.61 -13.34 11.53
N PRO A 86 -14.16 -14.25 12.34
CA PRO A 86 -15.39 -13.98 13.07
C PRO A 86 -15.17 -13.05 14.28
N ASP A 87 -13.99 -13.11 14.91
CA ASP A 87 -13.64 -12.27 16.06
C ASP A 87 -13.04 -10.95 15.60
N VAL A 88 -13.46 -9.84 16.20
CA VAL A 88 -13.03 -8.50 15.79
C VAL A 88 -11.57 -8.19 16.14
N LEU A 89 -11.00 -8.80 17.19
CA LEU A 89 -9.57 -8.65 17.49
C LEU A 89 -8.74 -9.46 16.49
N ASP A 90 -9.25 -10.61 16.02
CA ASP A 90 -8.60 -11.37 14.96
C ASP A 90 -8.71 -10.66 13.60
N GLN A 91 -9.77 -9.86 13.36
CA GLN A 91 -9.81 -8.96 12.20
C GLN A 91 -8.69 -7.91 12.25
N ILE A 92 -8.39 -7.34 13.42
CA ILE A 92 -7.27 -6.41 13.58
C ILE A 92 -5.93 -7.12 13.33
N ARG A 93 -5.75 -8.34 13.87
CA ARG A 93 -4.56 -9.17 13.57
C ARG A 93 -4.42 -9.44 12.07
N ALA A 94 -5.53 -9.80 11.42
CA ALA A 94 -5.56 -10.11 9.99
C ALA A 94 -5.15 -8.89 9.12
N ILE A 95 -5.53 -7.68 9.49
CA ILE A 95 -5.09 -6.45 8.83
C ILE A 95 -3.59 -6.27 8.98
N LEU A 96 -3.05 -6.42 10.19
CA LEU A 96 -1.61 -6.28 10.44
C LEU A 96 -0.81 -7.33 9.67
N TRP A 97 -1.21 -8.60 9.72
CA TRP A 97 -0.60 -9.67 8.93
C TRP A 97 -0.78 -9.50 7.42
N GLY A 98 -1.94 -8.99 7.00
CA GLY A 98 -2.20 -8.62 5.61
C GLY A 98 -1.19 -7.60 5.09
N ASN A 99 -0.87 -6.58 5.90
CA ASN A 99 0.17 -5.61 5.57
C ASN A 99 1.55 -6.26 5.43
N PHE A 100 1.94 -7.16 6.35
CA PHE A 100 3.19 -7.90 6.28
C PHE A 100 3.30 -8.73 4.99
N HIS A 101 2.30 -9.57 4.74
CA HIS A 101 2.30 -10.45 3.56
C HIS A 101 2.25 -9.67 2.24
N PHE A 102 1.54 -8.53 2.22
CA PHE A 102 1.50 -7.64 1.07
C PHE A 102 2.89 -7.09 0.74
N ASN A 103 3.58 -6.58 1.75
CA ASN A 103 4.93 -6.04 1.58
C ASN A 103 5.95 -7.12 1.18
N LYS A 104 5.81 -8.33 1.68
CA LYS A 104 6.64 -9.48 1.24
C LYS A 104 6.43 -9.83 -0.23
N LYS A 105 5.17 -9.80 -0.70
CA LYS A 105 4.82 -10.09 -2.10
C LYS A 105 5.11 -8.94 -3.06
N LYS A 106 5.09 -7.70 -2.56
CA LYS A 106 5.29 -6.48 -3.34
C LYS A 106 6.29 -5.55 -2.65
N PRO A 107 7.59 -5.93 -2.60
CA PRO A 107 8.61 -5.17 -1.87
C PRO A 107 8.75 -3.72 -2.35
N ILE A 108 8.50 -3.47 -3.64
CA ILE A 108 8.47 -2.13 -4.24
C ILE A 108 7.46 -1.17 -3.57
N TYR A 109 6.42 -1.71 -2.91
CA TYR A 109 5.38 -0.87 -2.33
C TYR A 109 5.92 0.11 -1.28
N ASN A 110 6.84 -0.34 -0.43
CA ASN A 110 7.45 0.54 0.56
C ASN A 110 8.26 1.66 -0.08
N ASP A 111 9.00 1.36 -1.15
CA ASP A 111 9.80 2.35 -1.87
C ASP A 111 8.89 3.38 -2.57
N LEU A 112 7.79 2.94 -3.16
CA LEU A 112 6.78 3.81 -3.77
C LEU A 112 6.14 4.73 -2.73
N VAL A 113 5.76 4.20 -1.56
CA VAL A 113 5.19 4.98 -0.46
C VAL A 113 6.22 5.96 0.08
N ALA A 114 7.45 5.51 0.36
CA ALA A 114 8.52 6.37 0.86
C ALA A 114 8.85 7.51 -0.12
N PHE A 115 8.92 7.21 -1.41
CA PHE A 115 9.11 8.23 -2.44
C PHE A 115 7.96 9.24 -2.46
N TYR A 116 6.72 8.78 -2.39
CA TYR A 116 5.55 9.65 -2.37
C TYR A 116 5.51 10.54 -1.13
N GLU A 117 5.78 9.98 0.06
CA GLU A 117 5.78 10.72 1.33
C GLU A 117 6.90 11.78 1.39
N ALA A 118 8.06 11.49 0.76
CA ALA A 118 9.18 12.44 0.68
C ALA A 118 8.93 13.60 -0.29
N ASN A 119 8.05 13.43 -1.29
CA ASN A 119 7.80 14.40 -2.35
C ASN A 119 6.43 15.08 -2.19
N ARG A 120 6.34 16.07 -1.32
CA ARG A 120 5.07 16.74 -0.94
C ARG A 120 4.34 17.48 -2.08
N GLU A 121 5.04 17.78 -3.17
CA GLU A 121 4.53 18.54 -4.32
C GLU A 121 4.09 17.68 -5.50
N LEU A 122 3.89 16.37 -5.30
CA LEU A 122 3.52 15.49 -6.39
C LEU A 122 2.15 15.83 -6.98
N GLU A 123 2.09 15.94 -8.30
CA GLU A 123 0.83 16.03 -9.05
C GLU A 123 0.01 14.73 -8.91
N ASN A 124 -1.31 14.82 -9.12
CA ASN A 124 -2.26 13.70 -9.08
C ASN A 124 -2.39 12.97 -7.70
N THR A 125 -2.24 13.72 -6.62
CA THR A 125 -2.34 13.20 -5.26
C THR A 125 -3.77 12.89 -4.81
N GLU A 126 -4.79 13.40 -5.49
CA GLU A 126 -6.19 13.26 -5.07
C GLU A 126 -6.65 11.79 -5.00
N ALA A 127 -6.34 10.98 -6.03
CA ALA A 127 -6.64 9.54 -6.00
C ALA A 127 -5.97 8.83 -4.80
N LEU A 128 -4.72 9.19 -4.50
CA LEU A 128 -3.98 8.66 -3.35
C LEU A 128 -4.61 9.06 -2.02
N LYS A 129 -5.09 10.30 -1.89
CA LYS A 129 -5.82 10.77 -0.70
C LYS A 129 -7.12 9.99 -0.52
N VAL A 130 -7.89 9.86 -1.60
CA VAL A 130 -9.16 9.10 -1.59
C VAL A 130 -8.93 7.65 -1.19
N THR A 131 -7.93 6.97 -1.74
CA THR A 131 -7.64 5.57 -1.40
C THR A 131 -7.08 5.47 0.02
N GLY A 132 -6.22 6.38 0.45
CA GLY A 132 -5.75 6.45 1.84
C GLY A 132 -6.91 6.64 2.83
N GLN A 133 -7.87 7.51 2.51
CA GLN A 133 -9.07 7.70 3.33
C GLN A 133 -9.95 6.44 3.38
N LYS A 134 -10.09 5.70 2.27
CA LYS A 134 -10.82 4.43 2.26
C LYS A 134 -10.16 3.39 3.18
N ILE A 135 -8.83 3.26 3.13
CA ILE A 135 -8.09 2.36 4.02
C ILE A 135 -8.32 2.77 5.48
N HIS A 136 -8.12 4.06 5.81
CA HIS A 136 -8.33 4.58 7.16
C HIS A 136 -9.76 4.30 7.66
N ASN A 137 -10.77 4.61 6.85
CA ASN A 137 -12.18 4.40 7.21
C ASN A 137 -12.49 2.91 7.42
N PHE A 138 -11.91 2.01 6.62
CA PHE A 138 -12.07 0.58 6.80
C PHE A 138 -11.49 0.11 8.14
N VAL A 139 -10.25 0.48 8.46
CA VAL A 139 -9.62 0.16 9.75
C VAL A 139 -10.43 0.74 10.90
N LEU A 140 -10.84 2.01 10.78
CA LEU A 140 -11.64 2.68 11.80
C LEU A 140 -12.98 1.99 12.05
N SER A 141 -13.64 1.46 11.02
CA SER A 141 -14.90 0.73 11.17
C SER A 141 -14.74 -0.56 12.01
N ILE A 142 -13.64 -1.27 11.86
CA ILE A 142 -13.32 -2.46 12.66
C ILE A 142 -13.02 -2.06 14.12
N LEU A 143 -12.27 -0.99 14.34
CA LEU A 143 -12.02 -0.47 15.69
C LEU A 143 -13.30 0.01 16.38
N GLN A 144 -14.23 0.64 15.66
CA GLN A 144 -15.53 1.04 16.16
C GLN A 144 -16.38 -0.18 16.58
N GLU A 145 -16.35 -1.24 15.78
CA GLU A 145 -17.01 -2.50 16.11
C GLU A 145 -16.39 -3.15 17.36
N ALA A 146 -15.07 -3.17 17.49
CA ALA A 146 -14.38 -3.66 18.67
C ALA A 146 -14.77 -2.87 19.95
N ARG A 147 -14.93 -1.54 19.82
CA ARG A 147 -15.43 -0.70 20.91
C ARG A 147 -16.89 -1.04 21.25
N ARG A 148 -17.75 -1.21 20.24
CA ARG A 148 -19.17 -1.58 20.44
C ARG A 148 -19.30 -2.91 21.18
N GLN A 149 -18.42 -3.86 20.87
CA GLN A 149 -18.34 -5.17 21.56
C GLN A 149 -17.66 -5.09 22.94
N LYS A 150 -17.13 -3.93 23.32
CA LYS A 150 -16.44 -3.71 24.61
C LYS A 150 -15.19 -4.59 24.78
N VAL A 151 -14.53 -4.99 23.69
CA VAL A 151 -13.31 -5.81 23.74
C VAL A 151 -12.03 -4.96 23.71
N ILE A 152 -12.17 -3.65 23.48
CA ILE A 152 -11.07 -2.69 23.57
C ILE A 152 -11.40 -1.58 24.56
N LYS A 153 -10.35 -0.92 25.06
CA LYS A 153 -10.43 0.18 26.02
C LYS A 153 -11.38 1.28 25.54
N PRO A 154 -12.39 1.66 26.34
CA PRO A 154 -13.38 2.67 25.94
C PRO A 154 -12.79 4.06 25.71
N GLU A 155 -11.71 4.42 26.46
CA GLU A 155 -11.01 5.71 26.37
C GLU A 155 -10.07 5.82 25.15
N LEU A 156 -9.83 4.73 24.41
CA LEU A 156 -8.92 4.74 23.26
C LEU A 156 -9.43 5.70 22.17
N ASP A 157 -8.63 6.70 21.82
CA ASP A 157 -8.91 7.51 20.62
C ASP A 157 -8.66 6.69 19.35
N LEU A 158 -9.75 6.26 18.72
CA LEU A 158 -9.69 5.34 17.57
C LEU A 158 -9.03 5.95 16.34
N ALA A 159 -9.22 7.25 16.10
CA ALA A 159 -8.62 7.93 14.96
C ALA A 159 -7.10 8.04 15.15
N THR A 160 -6.66 8.51 16.32
CA THR A 160 -5.23 8.56 16.68
C THR A 160 -4.62 7.16 16.65
N PHE A 161 -5.31 6.15 17.23
CA PHE A 161 -4.79 4.78 17.23
C PHE A 161 -4.65 4.21 15.82
N SER A 162 -5.64 4.41 14.94
CA SER A 162 -5.57 3.95 13.54
C SER A 162 -4.35 4.52 12.81
N LEU A 163 -4.06 5.81 12.96
CA LEU A 163 -2.89 6.46 12.36
C LEU A 163 -1.58 5.97 13.01
N THR A 164 -1.56 5.80 14.33
CA THR A 164 -0.40 5.26 15.07
C THR A 164 -0.10 3.83 14.60
N MET A 165 -1.12 2.99 14.48
CA MET A 165 -0.98 1.61 14.00
C MET A 165 -0.41 1.57 12.58
N TRP A 166 -0.84 2.47 11.69
CA TRP A 166 -0.25 2.62 10.36
C TRP A 166 1.24 3.02 10.44
N GLY A 167 1.57 4.06 11.21
CA GLY A 167 2.95 4.52 11.38
C GLY A 167 3.87 3.44 11.98
N MET A 168 3.39 2.72 12.99
CA MET A 168 4.13 1.58 13.55
C MET A 168 4.34 0.48 12.51
N SER A 169 3.31 0.14 11.72
CA SER A 169 3.43 -0.88 10.67
C SER A 169 4.49 -0.50 9.62
N VAL A 170 4.52 0.77 9.17
CA VAL A 170 5.54 1.27 8.23
C VAL A 170 6.94 1.16 8.86
N GLY A 171 7.10 1.61 10.09
CA GLY A 171 8.39 1.57 10.79
C GLY A 171 8.91 0.15 11.02
N ILE A 172 8.04 -0.78 11.45
CA ILE A 172 8.40 -2.19 11.64
C ILE A 172 8.76 -2.85 10.30
N MET A 173 8.02 -2.59 9.23
CA MET A 173 8.34 -3.13 7.91
C MET A 173 9.70 -2.63 7.41
N GLN A 174 9.98 -1.33 7.56
CA GLN A 174 11.28 -0.77 7.21
C GLN A 174 12.42 -1.39 8.03
N LEU A 175 12.20 -1.56 9.34
CA LEU A 175 13.18 -2.16 10.26
C LEU A 175 13.50 -3.61 9.87
N THR A 176 12.47 -4.44 9.61
CA THR A 176 12.64 -5.84 9.22
C THR A 176 13.36 -5.99 7.88
N GLN A 177 13.10 -5.10 6.93
CA GLN A 177 13.76 -5.13 5.62
C GLN A 177 15.24 -4.70 5.66
N THR A 178 15.57 -3.71 6.51
CA THR A 178 16.90 -3.07 6.48
C THR A 178 17.83 -3.52 7.60
N LYS A 179 17.31 -4.14 8.66
CA LYS A 179 18.01 -4.47 9.91
C LYS A 179 17.76 -5.88 10.42
N ALA A 180 17.54 -6.85 9.52
CA ALA A 180 17.23 -8.23 9.89
C ALA A 180 18.28 -8.85 10.84
N GLU A 181 19.57 -8.68 10.56
CA GLU A 181 20.66 -9.18 11.40
C GLU A 181 20.69 -8.53 12.79
N LEU A 182 20.38 -7.22 12.86
CA LEU A 182 20.28 -6.50 14.14
C LEU A 182 19.12 -7.04 14.98
N ILE A 183 17.97 -7.27 14.36
CA ILE A 183 16.79 -7.84 15.02
C ILE A 183 17.13 -9.23 15.59
N GLU A 184 17.69 -10.11 14.78
CA GLU A 184 18.05 -11.46 15.19
C GLU A 184 19.11 -11.42 16.30
N GLY A 185 20.13 -10.57 16.18
CA GLY A 185 21.18 -10.41 17.19
C GLY A 185 20.67 -9.95 18.56
N PHE A 186 19.71 -9.03 18.61
CA PHE A 186 19.16 -8.52 19.88
C PHE A 186 18.02 -9.36 20.46
N THR A 187 17.22 -10.00 19.63
CA THR A 187 15.97 -10.64 20.06
C THR A 187 16.00 -12.15 19.95
N GLY A 188 16.94 -12.71 19.20
CA GLY A 188 16.96 -14.13 18.81
C GLY A 188 15.83 -14.54 17.87
N LYS A 189 15.06 -13.55 17.34
CA LYS A 189 13.87 -13.79 16.51
C LYS A 189 14.16 -13.47 15.05
N LYS A 190 13.67 -14.32 14.17
CA LYS A 190 13.59 -14.02 12.74
C LYS A 190 12.47 -13.02 12.45
N GLU A 191 12.46 -12.48 11.25
CA GLU A 191 11.57 -11.42 10.81
C GLU A 191 10.08 -11.69 11.14
N GLU A 192 9.57 -12.88 10.81
CA GLU A 192 8.15 -13.22 11.01
C GLU A 192 7.80 -13.34 12.51
N GLU A 193 8.68 -13.92 13.32
CA GLU A 193 8.52 -14.01 14.77
C GLU A 193 8.59 -12.65 15.45
N PHE A 194 9.45 -11.77 14.95
CA PHE A 194 9.55 -10.39 15.40
C PHE A 194 8.28 -9.62 15.04
N TYR A 195 7.78 -9.78 13.81
CA TYR A 195 6.54 -9.16 13.38
C TYR A 195 5.34 -9.70 14.18
N HIS A 196 5.30 -10.98 14.48
CA HIS A 196 4.29 -11.57 15.38
C HIS A 196 4.29 -10.88 16.75
N SER A 197 5.47 -10.65 17.32
CA SER A 197 5.57 -9.93 18.60
C SER A 197 5.00 -8.51 18.52
N TYR A 198 5.24 -7.80 17.41
CA TYR A 198 4.63 -6.50 17.16
C TYR A 198 3.10 -6.59 17.10
N VAL A 199 2.54 -7.53 16.35
CA VAL A 199 1.09 -7.74 16.25
C VAL A 199 0.47 -7.95 17.62
N GLU A 200 1.07 -8.81 18.46
CA GLU A 200 0.56 -9.09 19.80
C GLU A 200 0.71 -7.88 20.76
N ILE A 201 1.79 -7.11 20.65
CA ILE A 201 1.94 -5.86 21.41
C ILE A 201 0.80 -4.89 21.09
N VAL A 202 0.51 -4.70 19.77
CA VAL A 202 -0.55 -3.79 19.32
C VAL A 202 -1.91 -4.26 19.82
N VAL A 203 -2.27 -5.53 19.58
CA VAL A 203 -3.60 -6.04 19.91
C VAL A 203 -3.80 -6.14 21.42
N ASN A 204 -2.81 -6.64 22.18
CA ASN A 204 -2.94 -6.74 23.64
C ASN A 204 -2.90 -5.35 24.31
N GLY A 205 -2.20 -4.38 23.72
CA GLY A 205 -2.15 -3.01 24.22
C GLY A 205 -3.49 -2.28 24.23
N ILE A 206 -4.43 -2.69 23.38
CA ILE A 206 -5.77 -2.06 23.26
C ILE A 206 -6.90 -2.84 23.93
N LYS A 207 -6.67 -4.08 24.34
CA LYS A 207 -7.70 -4.88 25.03
C LYS A 207 -8.23 -4.19 26.26
N ALA A 208 -9.55 -4.33 26.49
CA ALA A 208 -10.23 -3.84 27.68
C ALA A 208 -9.80 -4.59 28.95
#